data_9c6f3c7549423b6a30d7fcdfc243c24b
#
_entry.id   9c6f3c7549423b6a30d7fcdfc243c24b
#
_cell.length_a   1.000
_cell.length_b   1.000
_cell.length_c   1.000
_cell.angle_alpha   90.00
_cell.angle_beta   90.00
_cell.angle_gamma   90.00
#
_symmetry.space_group_name_H-M   'P 1'
#
loop_
_entity.id
_entity.type
_entity.pdbx_description
1 polymer ?
#
loop_
_entity_poly.entity_id
_entity_poly.type
_entity_poly.pdbx_seq_one_letter_code
_entity_poly.pdbx_strand_id
1 'polypeptide(L)'
;MGLDEAEVQRRVREAAAFVGLSDELLEKSPFELSGGQKRRVAIAGVMAMHPRVLVLDEPAAGLDPEGRDTILSQIRDYHEKTGITVLLVSHSMEDIAKYANRVLVMHRAKIAMYDTVENVFARAQDLLELGLSVPQVTQIFLKLRQMGLDIPADVYTIPYAVKTIQKALAAKQGGGANA
;
A
#
# COMPACT_ATOMS: atom_id res chain seq x y z
N MET A 1 -30.76 -7.11 -1.54
CA MET A 1 -29.98 -8.09 -2.31
C MET A 1 -30.68 -9.44 -2.46
N GLY A 2 -31.74 -9.74 -1.72
CA GLY A 2 -32.54 -10.99 -1.88
C GLY A 2 -31.75 -12.28 -1.60
N LEU A 3 -30.72 -12.23 -0.79
CA LEU A 3 -29.96 -13.39 -0.34
C LEU A 3 -30.71 -14.06 0.81
N ASP A 4 -30.64 -15.39 0.88
CA ASP A 4 -31.12 -16.12 2.03
C ASP A 4 -30.21 -15.93 3.26
N GLU A 5 -30.72 -16.25 4.45
CA GLU A 5 -30.00 -16.05 5.72
C GLU A 5 -28.71 -16.87 5.79
N ALA A 6 -28.70 -18.08 5.24
CA ALA A 6 -27.51 -18.94 5.25
C ALA A 6 -26.38 -18.35 4.41
N GLU A 7 -26.69 -17.79 3.25
CA GLU A 7 -25.72 -17.12 2.39
C GLU A 7 -25.18 -15.84 3.03
N VAL A 8 -26.04 -15.05 3.70
CA VAL A 8 -25.63 -13.86 4.45
C VAL A 8 -24.63 -14.24 5.54
N GLN A 9 -24.96 -15.24 6.36
CA GLN A 9 -24.09 -15.71 7.44
C GLN A 9 -22.75 -16.25 6.90
N ARG A 10 -22.78 -16.98 5.80
CA ARG A 10 -21.56 -17.47 5.15
C ARG A 10 -20.64 -16.30 4.74
N ARG A 11 -21.17 -15.29 4.05
CA ARG A 11 -20.40 -14.14 3.57
C ARG A 11 -19.84 -13.30 4.72
N VAL A 12 -20.61 -13.10 5.78
CA VAL A 12 -20.15 -12.38 6.97
C VAL A 12 -18.97 -13.09 7.61
N ARG A 13 -19.05 -14.41 7.81
CA ARG A 13 -17.97 -15.20 8.40
C ARG A 13 -16.72 -15.22 7.51
N GLU A 14 -16.88 -15.38 6.20
CA GLU A 14 -15.77 -15.32 5.25
C GLU A 14 -15.06 -13.96 5.31
N ALA A 15 -15.81 -12.87 5.29
CA ALA A 15 -15.24 -11.52 5.37
C ALA A 15 -14.58 -11.26 6.71
N ALA A 16 -15.17 -11.69 7.83
CA ALA A 16 -14.62 -11.56 9.16
C ALA A 16 -13.30 -12.33 9.32
N ALA A 17 -13.28 -13.59 8.88
CA ALA A 17 -12.07 -14.43 8.88
C ALA A 17 -10.97 -13.80 8.02
N PHE A 18 -11.33 -13.22 6.89
CA PHE A 18 -10.39 -12.59 5.97
C PHE A 18 -9.64 -11.41 6.59
N VAL A 19 -10.33 -10.58 7.38
CA VAL A 19 -9.73 -9.44 8.10
C VAL A 19 -9.22 -9.80 9.49
N GLY A 20 -9.18 -11.10 9.84
CA GLY A 20 -8.65 -11.58 11.11
C GLY A 20 -9.52 -11.22 12.32
N LEU A 21 -10.84 -11.19 12.17
CA LEU A 21 -11.79 -11.08 13.28
C LEU A 21 -12.18 -12.49 13.75
N SER A 22 -12.09 -12.73 15.06
CA SER A 22 -12.61 -13.97 15.66
C SER A 22 -14.12 -13.94 15.80
N ASP A 23 -14.76 -15.11 15.85
CA ASP A 23 -16.21 -15.22 16.05
C ASP A 23 -16.67 -14.54 17.35
N GLU A 24 -15.86 -14.57 18.40
CA GLU A 24 -16.15 -13.87 19.66
C GLU A 24 -16.30 -12.36 19.50
N LEU A 25 -15.60 -11.76 18.53
CA LEU A 25 -15.69 -10.32 18.26
C LEU A 25 -16.97 -9.96 17.50
N LEU A 26 -17.56 -10.90 16.77
CA LEU A 26 -18.80 -10.68 16.02
C LEU A 26 -20.02 -10.54 16.93
N GLU A 27 -19.96 -11.12 18.15
CA GLU A 27 -21.01 -11.03 19.15
C GLU A 27 -20.89 -9.80 20.06
N LYS A 28 -19.78 -9.05 19.98
CA LYS A 28 -19.56 -7.86 20.81
C LYS A 28 -20.25 -6.63 20.27
N SER A 29 -20.63 -5.74 21.20
CA SER A 29 -21.08 -4.41 20.81
C SER A 29 -19.95 -3.64 20.09
N PRO A 30 -20.25 -2.89 19.03
CA PRO A 30 -19.27 -2.02 18.37
C PRO A 30 -18.54 -1.04 19.33
N PHE A 31 -19.16 -0.70 20.44
CA PHE A 31 -18.57 0.18 21.45
C PHE A 31 -17.44 -0.48 22.26
N GLU A 32 -17.45 -1.80 22.36
CA GLU A 32 -16.45 -2.60 23.08
C GLU A 32 -15.21 -2.91 22.24
N LEU A 33 -15.25 -2.61 20.93
CA LEU A 33 -14.17 -2.88 20.02
C LEU A 33 -13.10 -1.77 20.08
N SER A 34 -11.83 -2.17 19.96
CA SER A 34 -10.73 -1.23 19.77
C SER A 34 -10.85 -0.50 18.41
N GLY A 35 -10.14 0.61 18.24
CA GLY A 35 -10.13 1.35 16.98
C GLY A 35 -9.74 0.49 15.77
N GLY A 36 -8.71 -0.36 15.92
CA GLY A 36 -8.28 -1.29 14.87
C GLY A 36 -9.32 -2.37 14.57
N GLN A 37 -10.01 -2.90 15.61
CA GLN A 37 -11.09 -3.87 15.42
C GLN A 37 -12.28 -3.24 14.72
N LYS A 38 -12.70 -2.03 15.10
CA LYS A 38 -13.77 -1.27 14.41
C LYS A 38 -13.47 -1.10 12.93
N ARG A 39 -12.21 -0.78 12.59
CA ARG A 39 -11.77 -0.63 11.21
C ARG A 39 -11.87 -1.92 10.42
N ARG A 40 -11.41 -3.04 11.00
CA ARG A 40 -11.54 -4.36 10.36
C ARG A 40 -13.00 -4.75 10.17
N VAL A 41 -13.86 -4.50 11.15
CA VAL A 41 -15.31 -4.72 11.02
C VAL A 41 -15.91 -3.91 9.88
N ALA A 42 -15.56 -2.62 9.75
CA ALA A 42 -16.05 -1.77 8.67
C ALA A 42 -15.62 -2.30 7.29
N ILE A 43 -14.36 -2.71 7.14
CA ILE A 43 -13.85 -3.30 5.90
C ILE A 43 -14.55 -4.63 5.60
N ALA A 44 -14.69 -5.53 6.60
CA ALA A 44 -15.39 -6.80 6.45
C ALA A 44 -16.85 -6.61 6.01
N GLY A 45 -17.54 -5.62 6.58
CA GLY A 45 -18.92 -5.31 6.21
C GLY A 45 -19.08 -4.95 4.73
N VAL A 46 -18.13 -4.20 4.16
CA VAL A 46 -18.13 -3.90 2.72
C VAL A 46 -17.74 -5.13 1.89
N MET A 47 -16.74 -5.91 2.34
CA MET A 47 -16.30 -7.12 1.64
C MET A 47 -17.38 -8.21 1.57
N ALA A 48 -18.19 -8.36 2.64
CA ALA A 48 -19.30 -9.32 2.68
C ALA A 48 -20.35 -9.07 1.59
N MET A 49 -20.42 -7.87 1.04
CA MET A 49 -21.30 -7.55 -0.10
C MET A 49 -20.76 -8.06 -1.44
N HIS A 50 -19.56 -8.64 -1.50
CA HIS A 50 -18.85 -9.08 -2.69
C HIS A 50 -18.82 -7.99 -3.79
N PRO A 51 -18.27 -6.81 -3.51
CA PRO A 51 -18.26 -5.70 -4.45
C PRO A 51 -17.34 -6.03 -5.64
N ARG A 52 -17.66 -5.51 -6.82
CA ARG A 52 -16.75 -5.55 -7.98
C ARG A 52 -15.63 -4.51 -7.89
N VAL A 53 -15.89 -3.42 -7.19
CA VAL A 53 -14.95 -2.33 -6.91
C VAL A 53 -15.00 -2.01 -5.42
N LEU A 54 -13.87 -2.06 -4.75
CA LEU A 54 -13.69 -1.70 -3.34
C LEU A 54 -12.93 -0.37 -3.26
N VAL A 55 -13.57 0.66 -2.71
CA VAL A 55 -12.93 1.97 -2.49
C VAL A 55 -12.61 2.11 -1.01
N LEU A 56 -11.36 2.35 -0.70
CA LEU A 56 -10.85 2.47 0.66
C LEU A 56 -10.12 3.81 0.81
N ASP A 57 -10.67 4.66 1.67
CA ASP A 57 -10.09 5.96 2.00
C ASP A 57 -9.34 5.85 3.34
N GLU A 58 -8.02 6.01 3.28
CA GLU A 58 -7.11 5.91 4.43
C GLU A 58 -7.35 4.67 5.31
N PRO A 59 -7.38 3.43 4.76
CA PRO A 59 -7.78 2.25 5.52
C PRO A 59 -6.81 1.90 6.67
N ALA A 60 -5.59 2.38 6.62
CA ALA A 60 -4.54 2.11 7.62
C ALA A 60 -4.28 3.30 8.56
N ALA A 61 -5.04 4.41 8.45
CA ALA A 61 -4.84 5.58 9.28
C ALA A 61 -5.06 5.27 10.77
N GLY A 62 -4.14 5.73 11.63
CA GLY A 62 -4.23 5.54 13.09
C GLY A 62 -3.90 4.13 13.58
N LEU A 63 -3.46 3.23 12.71
CA LEU A 63 -2.93 1.93 13.10
C LEU A 63 -1.43 2.02 13.37
N ASP A 64 -0.94 1.15 14.25
CA ASP A 64 0.49 0.90 14.41
C ASP A 64 1.09 0.27 13.13
N PRO A 65 2.41 0.23 12.98
CA PRO A 65 3.04 -0.30 11.78
C PRO A 65 2.64 -1.75 11.44
N GLU A 66 2.49 -2.61 12.45
CA GLU A 66 2.10 -4.01 12.26
C GLU A 66 0.64 -4.14 11.83
N GLY A 67 -0.26 -3.42 12.47
CA GLY A 67 -1.67 -3.36 12.09
C GLY A 67 -1.90 -2.79 10.70
N ARG A 68 -1.10 -1.78 10.30
CA ARG A 68 -1.09 -1.20 8.96
C ARG A 68 -0.69 -2.24 7.91
N ASP A 69 0.46 -2.89 8.10
CA ASP A 69 0.95 -3.91 7.18
C ASP A 69 -0.02 -5.10 7.09
N THR A 70 -0.61 -5.50 8.19
CA THR A 70 -1.60 -6.58 8.24
C THR A 70 -2.82 -6.25 7.39
N ILE A 71 -3.45 -5.09 7.58
CA ILE A 71 -4.68 -4.75 6.86
C ILE A 71 -4.44 -4.53 5.36
N LEU A 72 -3.32 -3.87 4.98
CA LEU A 72 -3.01 -3.63 3.58
C LEU A 72 -2.60 -4.91 2.84
N SER A 73 -1.87 -5.82 3.48
CA SER A 73 -1.59 -7.13 2.89
C SER A 73 -2.85 -7.97 2.71
N GLN A 74 -3.76 -7.97 3.69
CA GLN A 74 -5.06 -8.64 3.56
C GLN A 74 -5.88 -8.07 2.39
N ILE A 75 -5.95 -6.75 2.22
CA ILE A 75 -6.64 -6.11 1.08
C ILE A 75 -6.01 -6.55 -0.25
N ARG A 76 -4.68 -6.58 -0.35
CA ARG A 76 -3.98 -7.09 -1.53
C ARG A 76 -4.31 -8.55 -1.81
N ASP A 77 -4.23 -9.41 -0.80
CA ASP A 77 -4.55 -10.83 -0.92
C ASP A 77 -6.00 -11.05 -1.35
N TYR A 78 -6.92 -10.19 -0.89
CA TYR A 78 -8.32 -10.23 -1.34
C TYR A 78 -8.45 -9.86 -2.82
N HIS A 79 -7.78 -8.80 -3.25
CA HIS A 79 -7.70 -8.42 -4.67
C HIS A 79 -7.16 -9.58 -5.52
N GLU A 80 -6.03 -10.18 -5.12
CA GLU A 80 -5.40 -11.29 -5.84
C GLU A 80 -6.29 -12.53 -5.94
N LYS A 81 -6.99 -12.88 -4.85
CA LYS A 81 -7.88 -14.05 -4.80
C LYS A 81 -9.19 -13.86 -5.56
N THR A 82 -9.76 -12.67 -5.55
CA THR A 82 -11.10 -12.41 -6.07
C THR A 82 -11.13 -11.71 -7.42
N GLY A 83 -10.01 -11.08 -7.82
CA GLY A 83 -9.92 -10.29 -9.05
C GLY A 83 -10.71 -8.98 -9.03
N ILE A 84 -11.20 -8.53 -7.85
CA ILE A 84 -11.90 -7.25 -7.74
C ILE A 84 -10.96 -6.08 -7.99
N THR A 85 -11.49 -4.94 -8.41
CA THR A 85 -10.72 -3.69 -8.45
C THR A 85 -10.70 -3.07 -7.05
N VAL A 86 -9.50 -2.75 -6.56
CA VAL A 86 -9.33 -1.98 -5.32
C VAL A 86 -8.81 -0.58 -5.65
N LEU A 87 -9.52 0.44 -5.20
CA LEU A 87 -9.09 1.84 -5.23
C LEU A 87 -8.67 2.24 -3.82
N LEU A 88 -7.37 2.36 -3.60
CA LEU A 88 -6.78 2.78 -2.33
C LEU A 88 -6.45 4.27 -2.38
N VAL A 89 -7.06 5.07 -1.51
CA VAL A 89 -6.68 6.47 -1.29
C VAL A 89 -5.79 6.52 -0.06
N SER A 90 -4.58 7.02 -0.20
CA SER A 90 -3.62 7.17 0.89
C SER A 90 -2.68 8.35 0.66
N HIS A 91 -2.21 8.93 1.75
CA HIS A 91 -1.12 9.92 1.76
C HIS A 91 0.24 9.27 2.11
N SER A 92 0.27 7.99 2.42
CA SER A 92 1.50 7.24 2.68
C SER A 92 2.12 6.78 1.36
N MET A 93 3.22 7.39 0.98
CA MET A 93 3.96 7.03 -0.23
C MET A 93 4.56 5.63 -0.14
N GLU A 94 4.91 5.20 1.06
CA GLU A 94 5.41 3.86 1.37
C GLU A 94 4.35 2.79 1.10
N ASP A 95 3.10 3.03 1.54
CA ASP A 95 2.00 2.09 1.32
C ASP A 95 1.67 1.99 -0.18
N ILE A 96 1.60 3.13 -0.87
CA ILE A 96 1.38 3.16 -2.31
C ILE A 96 2.50 2.40 -3.04
N ALA A 97 3.76 2.65 -2.68
CA ALA A 97 4.93 2.00 -3.27
C ALA A 97 4.94 0.48 -3.06
N LYS A 98 4.40 0.00 -1.93
CA LYS A 98 4.42 -1.41 -1.53
C LYS A 98 3.23 -2.21 -2.03
N TYR A 99 2.04 -1.59 -2.09
CA TYR A 99 0.78 -2.32 -2.29
C TYR A 99 0.04 -1.99 -3.59
N ALA A 100 0.30 -0.85 -4.22
CA ALA A 100 -0.39 -0.48 -5.46
C ALA A 100 0.31 -1.06 -6.70
N ASN A 101 -0.48 -1.34 -7.75
CA ASN A 101 0.03 -1.69 -9.08
C ASN A 101 0.14 -0.45 -9.98
N ARG A 102 -0.81 0.47 -9.83
CA ARG A 102 -0.89 1.72 -10.58
C ARG A 102 -1.19 2.87 -9.64
N VAL A 103 -0.73 4.05 -9.98
CA VAL A 103 -0.93 5.27 -9.20
C VAL A 103 -1.62 6.32 -10.05
N LEU A 104 -2.68 6.89 -9.49
CA LEU A 104 -3.35 8.06 -10.02
C LEU A 104 -3.04 9.25 -9.10
N VAL A 105 -2.31 10.22 -9.63
CA VAL A 105 -1.95 11.44 -8.91
C VAL A 105 -2.94 12.55 -9.26
N MET A 106 -3.56 13.12 -8.24
CA MET A 106 -4.49 14.24 -8.37
C MET A 106 -3.81 15.53 -7.92
N HIS A 107 -3.95 16.60 -8.73
CA HIS A 107 -3.54 17.93 -8.37
C HIS A 107 -4.58 18.95 -8.85
N ARG A 108 -5.05 19.85 -7.96
CA ARG A 108 -6.07 20.88 -8.25
C ARG A 108 -7.29 20.29 -8.98
N ALA A 109 -7.83 19.19 -8.46
CA ALA A 109 -8.98 18.46 -9.00
C ALA A 109 -8.82 17.94 -10.45
N LYS A 110 -7.59 17.78 -10.93
CA LYS A 110 -7.25 17.20 -12.24
C LYS A 110 -6.31 16.04 -12.06
N ILE A 111 -6.33 15.10 -13.00
CA ILE A 111 -5.35 14.02 -13.07
C ILE A 111 -4.03 14.61 -13.57
N ALA A 112 -3.02 14.59 -12.69
CA ALA A 112 -1.66 15.02 -13.03
C ALA A 112 -0.84 13.88 -13.64
N MET A 113 -0.98 12.64 -13.09
CA MET A 113 -0.32 11.44 -13.60
C MET A 113 -1.24 10.23 -13.42
N TYR A 114 -1.12 9.26 -14.32
CA TYR A 114 -1.72 7.94 -14.17
C TYR A 114 -0.84 6.90 -14.87
N ASP A 115 -0.10 6.11 -14.10
CA ASP A 115 0.82 5.13 -14.62
C ASP A 115 1.08 4.00 -13.61
N THR A 116 2.01 3.10 -13.93
CA THR A 116 2.53 2.10 -12.98
C THR A 116 3.23 2.78 -11.80
N VAL A 117 3.36 2.08 -10.70
CA VAL A 117 4.06 2.59 -9.50
C VAL A 117 5.49 3.00 -9.84
N GLU A 118 6.20 2.16 -10.62
CA GLU A 118 7.56 2.42 -11.07
C GLU A 118 7.67 3.74 -11.84
N ASN A 119 6.81 3.92 -12.86
CA ASN A 119 6.86 5.10 -13.72
C ASN A 119 6.51 6.39 -12.98
N VAL A 120 5.58 6.32 -12.02
CA VAL A 120 5.21 7.48 -11.21
C VAL A 120 6.34 7.87 -10.26
N PHE A 121 6.93 6.91 -9.54
CA PHE A 121 8.04 7.22 -8.60
C PHE A 121 9.38 7.49 -9.31
N ALA A 122 9.59 7.03 -10.54
CA ALA A 122 10.72 7.47 -11.35
C ALA A 122 10.68 8.99 -11.64
N ARG A 123 9.48 9.60 -11.59
CA ARG A 123 9.25 11.05 -11.71
C ARG A 123 9.18 11.75 -10.35
N ALA A 124 10.06 11.36 -9.43
CA ALA A 124 10.06 11.86 -8.05
C ALA A 124 10.16 13.39 -7.97
N GLN A 125 10.93 14.03 -8.88
CA GLN A 125 11.06 15.48 -8.92
C GLN A 125 9.73 16.15 -9.27
N ASP A 126 8.99 15.62 -10.25
CA ASP A 126 7.67 16.16 -10.64
C ASP A 126 6.67 16.05 -9.48
N LEU A 127 6.70 14.94 -8.71
CA LEU A 127 5.86 14.78 -7.54
C LEU A 127 6.16 15.84 -6.47
N LEU A 128 7.45 16.11 -6.21
CA LEU A 128 7.87 17.16 -5.26
C LEU A 128 7.43 18.56 -5.72
N GLU A 129 7.50 18.86 -7.02
CA GLU A 129 7.04 20.13 -7.61
C GLU A 129 5.52 20.30 -7.50
N LEU A 130 4.76 19.20 -7.52
CA LEU A 130 3.32 19.20 -7.24
C LEU A 130 2.99 19.36 -5.74
N GLY A 131 4.01 19.46 -4.87
CA GLY A 131 3.85 19.56 -3.42
C GLY A 131 3.54 18.21 -2.74
N LEU A 132 3.75 17.11 -3.43
CA LEU A 132 3.58 15.76 -2.89
C LEU A 132 4.89 15.24 -2.30
N SER A 133 4.81 14.27 -1.41
CA SER A 133 5.97 13.54 -0.91
C SER A 133 6.36 12.41 -1.86
N VAL A 134 7.52 11.81 -1.61
CA VAL A 134 7.97 10.55 -2.21
C VAL A 134 8.44 9.62 -1.09
N PRO A 135 8.56 8.30 -1.31
CA PRO A 135 9.06 7.38 -0.30
C PRO A 135 10.40 7.84 0.29
N GLN A 136 10.61 7.62 1.60
CA GLN A 136 11.83 8.06 2.28
C GLN A 136 13.10 7.54 1.61
N VAL A 137 13.06 6.29 1.14
CA VAL A 137 14.17 5.69 0.39
C VAL A 137 14.47 6.45 -0.90
N THR A 138 13.45 6.94 -1.61
CA THR A 138 13.63 7.77 -2.81
C THR A 138 14.31 9.09 -2.46
N GLN A 139 13.91 9.74 -1.35
CA GLN A 139 14.54 10.97 -0.88
C GLN A 139 16.04 10.77 -0.57
N ILE A 140 16.38 9.64 0.06
CA ILE A 140 17.79 9.29 0.34
C ILE A 140 18.58 9.16 -0.97
N PHE A 141 18.04 8.44 -1.96
CA PHE A 141 18.71 8.24 -3.25
C PHE A 141 18.86 9.53 -4.04
N LEU A 142 17.86 10.43 -4.02
CA LEU A 142 17.98 11.75 -4.61
C LEU A 142 19.12 12.57 -3.95
N LYS A 143 19.25 12.54 -2.62
CA LYS A 143 20.35 13.20 -1.91
C LYS A 143 21.72 12.61 -2.26
N LEU A 144 21.83 11.29 -2.29
CA LEU A 144 23.09 10.62 -2.66
C LEU A 144 23.53 11.00 -4.07
N ARG A 145 22.59 11.12 -5.02
CA ARG A 145 22.90 11.62 -6.38
C ARG A 145 23.38 13.08 -6.37
N GLN A 146 22.75 13.94 -5.59
CA GLN A 146 23.20 15.33 -5.43
C GLN A 146 24.63 15.42 -4.85
N MET A 147 25.05 14.43 -4.07
CA MET A 147 26.42 14.30 -3.57
C MET A 147 27.41 13.71 -4.60
N GLY A 148 26.95 13.45 -5.84
CA GLY A 148 27.79 12.95 -6.92
C GLY A 148 27.91 11.43 -7.03
N LEU A 149 27.06 10.65 -6.31
CA LEU A 149 27.04 9.21 -6.49
C LEU A 149 26.27 8.84 -7.77
N ASP A 150 26.87 7.98 -8.59
CA ASP A 150 26.24 7.41 -9.77
C ASP A 150 25.34 6.22 -9.39
N ILE A 151 24.10 6.52 -9.01
CA ILE A 151 23.07 5.56 -8.61
C ILE A 151 21.73 5.92 -9.26
N PRO A 152 20.83 4.93 -9.48
CA PRO A 152 19.50 5.18 -10.05
C PRO A 152 18.66 6.17 -9.22
N ALA A 153 17.81 6.94 -9.90
CA ALA A 153 16.86 7.87 -9.24
C ALA A 153 15.49 7.24 -8.95
N ASP A 154 15.21 6.10 -9.58
CA ASP A 154 13.92 5.41 -9.59
C ASP A 154 13.75 4.40 -8.44
N VAL A 155 14.54 4.53 -7.39
CA VAL A 155 14.49 3.64 -6.22
C VAL A 155 13.38 4.09 -5.28
N TYR A 156 12.32 3.29 -5.16
CA TYR A 156 11.12 3.63 -4.39
C TYR A 156 10.74 2.59 -3.32
N THR A 157 11.45 1.44 -3.24
CA THR A 157 11.26 0.44 -2.18
C THR A 157 12.56 0.08 -1.48
N ILE A 158 12.48 -0.32 -0.21
CA ILE A 158 13.66 -0.74 0.58
C ILE A 158 14.37 -1.94 -0.06
N PRO A 159 13.70 -3.03 -0.50
CA PRO A 159 14.37 -4.14 -1.17
C PRO A 159 15.12 -3.74 -2.43
N TYR A 160 14.56 -2.81 -3.22
CA TYR A 160 15.22 -2.28 -4.41
C TYR A 160 16.45 -1.44 -4.03
N ALA A 161 16.36 -0.61 -2.99
CA ALA A 161 17.47 0.17 -2.47
C ALA A 161 18.65 -0.71 -2.02
N VAL A 162 18.37 -1.74 -1.22
CA VAL A 162 19.38 -2.69 -0.73
C VAL A 162 20.11 -3.34 -1.91
N LYS A 163 19.37 -3.85 -2.89
CA LYS A 163 19.94 -4.47 -4.11
C LYS A 163 20.81 -3.48 -4.89
N THR A 164 20.39 -2.23 -5.01
CA THR A 164 21.09 -1.18 -5.73
C THR A 164 22.39 -0.80 -5.02
N ILE A 165 22.36 -0.62 -3.70
CA ILE A 165 23.55 -0.31 -2.90
C ILE A 165 24.57 -1.47 -2.95
N GLN A 166 24.11 -2.71 -2.81
CA GLN A 166 24.99 -3.89 -2.90
C GLN A 166 25.69 -3.96 -4.25
N LYS A 167 24.98 -3.69 -5.36
CA LYS A 167 25.61 -3.63 -6.70
C LYS A 167 26.65 -2.52 -6.81
N ALA A 168 26.35 -1.32 -6.29
CA ALA A 168 27.28 -0.19 -6.34
C ALA A 168 28.55 -0.44 -5.51
N LEU A 169 28.42 -1.09 -4.35
CA LEU A 169 29.57 -1.46 -3.51
C LEU A 169 30.43 -2.55 -4.18
N ALA A 170 29.82 -3.57 -4.76
CA ALA A 170 30.53 -4.63 -5.47
C ALA A 170 31.32 -4.09 -6.68
N ALA A 171 30.73 -3.14 -7.44
CA ALA A 171 31.42 -2.50 -8.55
C ALA A 171 32.66 -1.70 -8.12
N LYS A 172 32.61 -1.02 -6.95
CA LYS A 172 33.75 -0.31 -6.39
C LYS A 172 34.87 -1.24 -5.89
N GLN A 173 34.50 -2.41 -5.33
CA GLN A 173 35.51 -3.39 -4.87
C GLN A 173 36.18 -4.13 -6.03
N GLY A 174 35.47 -4.38 -7.14
CA GLY A 174 36.01 -5.00 -8.34
C GLY A 174 36.87 -4.07 -9.20
N GLY A 175 36.70 -2.74 -9.09
CA GLY A 175 37.51 -1.74 -9.83
C GLY A 175 38.82 -1.35 -9.14
N GLY A 176 39.06 -1.75 -7.90
CA GLY A 176 40.29 -1.46 -7.16
C GLY A 176 41.41 -2.50 -7.28
N ALA A 177 41.22 -3.58 -8.06
CA ALA A 177 42.21 -4.65 -8.18
C ALA A 177 43.12 -4.55 -9.42
N ASN A 178 43.02 -3.47 -10.20
CA ASN A 178 43.88 -3.23 -11.39
C ASN A 178 44.39 -1.79 -11.41
N ALA A 179 45.15 -1.38 -10.38
CA ALA A 179 45.96 -0.19 -10.41
C ALA A 179 47.31 -0.46 -9.72
#